data_239d20cf46f458eb36a24a8df8735083
#
_entry.id   239d20cf46f458eb36a24a8df8735083
#
_cell.length_a   1.000
_cell.length_b   1.000
_cell.length_c   1.000
_cell.angle_alpha   90.00
_cell.angle_beta   90.00
_cell.angle_gamma   90.00
#
_symmetry.space_group_name_H-M   'P 1'
#
loop_
_entity.id
_entity.type
_entity.pdbx_description
1 polymer ?
#
loop_
_entity_poly.entity_id
_entity_poly.type
_entity_poly.pdbx_seq_one_letter_code
_entity_poly.pdbx_strand_id
1 'polypeptide(L)'
;FTPTTMITFTHIYKSYNGKEIIPDFNLTIESGTFLTIIGTSGSGKTTVLKMINGLVLPNKGEIHINGKNILAEDLIALRRNIGYVIQGNILFPHLTVTENIAYVLHLKKYSKTDIERIVTEKLQQVNLPPELANRFPHQLSGGQQQRVGIARALAASPSIILMDEPFGALDSITRQQLQRELKALHQQTGVTIVFVTHDITEALTLGSKVLVLNKGIIQQYDTPKMIKQHPANEFVKQLAN
;
A
#
# COMPACT_ATOMS: atom_id res chain seq x y z
N PHE A 1 11.39 17.62 -15.08
CA PHE A 1 11.62 16.80 -13.86
C PHE A 1 11.83 15.37 -14.30
N THR A 2 13.04 14.85 -14.16
CA THR A 2 13.32 13.40 -14.34
C THR A 2 12.67 12.67 -13.16
N PRO A 3 11.79 11.70 -13.39
CA PRO A 3 11.19 10.93 -12.30
C PRO A 3 12.29 10.22 -11.51
N THR A 4 12.28 10.38 -10.19
CA THR A 4 13.25 9.75 -9.30
C THR A 4 12.79 8.35 -8.99
N THR A 5 13.64 7.35 -9.22
CA THR A 5 13.35 5.95 -8.89
C THR A 5 13.17 5.78 -7.38
N MET A 6 12.02 5.23 -6.95
CA MET A 6 11.71 4.98 -5.56
C MET A 6 12.00 3.53 -5.16
N ILE A 7 11.51 2.57 -5.94
CA ILE A 7 11.66 1.15 -5.65
C ILE A 7 12.12 0.43 -6.90
N THR A 8 13.11 -0.45 -6.79
CA THR A 8 13.56 -1.31 -7.88
C THR A 8 13.64 -2.76 -7.42
N PHE A 9 13.06 -3.64 -8.20
CA PHE A 9 13.19 -5.09 -8.10
C PHE A 9 14.08 -5.55 -9.25
N THR A 10 15.15 -6.30 -8.95
CA THR A 10 16.10 -6.78 -9.93
C THR A 10 16.27 -8.29 -9.80
N HIS A 11 15.88 -9.02 -10.82
CA HIS A 11 15.98 -10.49 -10.90
C HIS A 11 15.48 -11.22 -9.65
N ILE A 12 14.26 -10.85 -9.19
CA ILE A 12 13.65 -11.41 -7.99
C ILE A 12 13.09 -12.80 -8.26
N TYR A 13 13.52 -13.76 -7.43
CA TYR A 13 13.00 -15.12 -7.39
C TYR A 13 12.43 -15.41 -6.00
N LYS A 14 11.24 -16.00 -5.93
CA LYS A 14 10.63 -16.42 -4.67
C LYS A 14 9.90 -17.73 -4.81
N SER A 15 10.22 -18.67 -3.90
CA SER A 15 9.51 -19.93 -3.74
C SER A 15 9.12 -20.16 -2.28
N TYR A 16 8.08 -20.97 -2.06
CA TYR A 16 7.67 -21.49 -0.76
C TYR A 16 7.54 -23.01 -0.86
N ASN A 17 8.22 -23.75 0.01
CA ASN A 17 8.17 -25.22 0.04
C ASN A 17 8.42 -25.87 -1.33
N GLY A 18 9.37 -25.35 -2.07
CA GLY A 18 9.72 -25.86 -3.42
C GLY A 18 8.78 -25.40 -4.56
N LYS A 19 7.67 -24.72 -4.23
CA LYS A 19 6.77 -24.14 -5.24
C LYS A 19 7.21 -22.72 -5.58
N GLU A 20 7.57 -22.50 -6.84
CA GLU A 20 7.90 -21.17 -7.35
C GLU A 20 6.66 -20.29 -7.42
N ILE A 21 6.75 -19.09 -6.84
CA ILE A 21 5.68 -18.08 -6.81
C ILE A 21 6.03 -16.89 -7.68
N ILE A 22 7.29 -16.47 -7.65
CA ILE A 22 7.81 -15.34 -8.42
C ILE A 22 9.05 -15.85 -9.19
N PRO A 23 8.96 -16.05 -10.51
CA PRO A 23 10.09 -16.35 -11.39
C PRO A 23 10.60 -15.08 -12.06
N ASP A 24 11.84 -14.66 -11.80
CA ASP A 24 12.53 -13.54 -12.46
C ASP A 24 11.70 -12.23 -12.59
N PHE A 25 11.32 -11.66 -11.46
CA PHE A 25 10.50 -10.45 -11.43
C PHE A 25 11.40 -9.21 -11.45
N ASN A 26 11.17 -8.32 -12.41
CA ASN A 26 11.87 -7.06 -12.59
C ASN A 26 10.86 -5.92 -12.68
N LEU A 27 10.99 -4.89 -11.83
CA LEU A 27 10.08 -3.75 -11.80
C LEU A 27 10.77 -2.52 -11.24
N THR A 28 10.50 -1.36 -11.84
CA THR A 28 10.88 -0.05 -11.31
C THR A 28 9.64 0.77 -11.03
N ILE A 29 9.53 1.33 -9.82
CA ILE A 29 8.44 2.20 -9.39
C ILE A 29 9.04 3.57 -9.11
N GLU A 30 8.51 4.58 -9.78
CA GLU A 30 8.93 5.97 -9.64
C GLU A 30 8.32 6.61 -8.38
N SER A 31 9.00 7.60 -7.83
CA SER A 31 8.49 8.40 -6.72
C SER A 31 7.17 9.08 -7.09
N GLY A 32 6.23 9.10 -6.15
CA GLY A 32 4.91 9.70 -6.36
C GLY A 32 3.95 8.87 -7.22
N THR A 33 4.33 7.65 -7.61
CA THR A 33 3.43 6.74 -8.34
C THR A 33 2.35 6.19 -7.41
N PHE A 34 1.09 6.21 -7.85
CA PHE A 34 0.06 5.34 -7.31
C PHE A 34 0.04 4.06 -8.15
N LEU A 35 0.77 3.04 -7.70
CA LEU A 35 0.79 1.74 -8.37
C LEU A 35 -0.33 0.86 -7.83
N THR A 36 -1.19 0.37 -8.71
CA THR A 36 -2.12 -0.71 -8.39
C THR A 36 -1.61 -2.04 -8.95
N ILE A 37 -1.65 -3.10 -8.14
CA ILE A 37 -1.27 -4.46 -8.53
C ILE A 37 -2.51 -5.32 -8.55
N ILE A 38 -2.81 -5.88 -9.72
CA ILE A 38 -3.97 -6.73 -9.95
C ILE A 38 -3.55 -8.08 -10.57
N GLY A 39 -4.36 -9.09 -10.36
CA GLY A 39 -4.16 -10.43 -10.91
C GLY A 39 -4.99 -11.46 -10.17
N THR A 40 -4.99 -12.70 -10.64
CA THR A 40 -5.75 -13.80 -10.04
C THR A 40 -5.29 -14.11 -8.61
N SER A 41 -6.13 -14.82 -7.86
CA SER A 41 -5.73 -15.30 -6.53
C SER A 41 -4.47 -16.17 -6.64
N GLY A 42 -3.53 -16.00 -5.71
CA GLY A 42 -2.26 -16.73 -5.74
C GLY A 42 -1.25 -16.28 -6.80
N SER A 43 -1.49 -15.19 -7.52
CA SER A 43 -0.55 -14.66 -8.54
C SER A 43 0.71 -14.00 -7.97
N GLY A 44 0.86 -13.89 -6.65
CA GLY A 44 2.04 -13.31 -6.00
C GLY A 44 1.94 -11.83 -5.59
N LYS A 45 0.78 -11.17 -5.75
CA LYS A 45 0.58 -9.74 -5.42
C LYS A 45 1.01 -9.37 -4.00
N THR A 46 0.44 -10.04 -3.01
CA THR A 46 0.79 -9.83 -1.59
C THR A 46 2.25 -10.19 -1.29
N THR A 47 2.82 -11.16 -2.01
CA THR A 47 4.25 -11.51 -1.87
C THR A 47 5.12 -10.35 -2.36
N VAL A 48 4.84 -9.79 -3.55
CA VAL A 48 5.55 -8.60 -4.08
C VAL A 48 5.42 -7.43 -3.12
N LEU A 49 4.19 -7.15 -2.63
CA LEU A 49 3.95 -6.08 -1.66
C LEU A 49 4.80 -6.26 -0.38
N LYS A 50 4.78 -7.46 0.21
CA LYS A 50 5.52 -7.78 1.45
C LYS A 50 7.04 -7.82 1.28
N MET A 51 7.54 -7.93 0.06
CA MET A 51 8.96 -7.81 -0.19
C MET A 51 9.46 -6.38 -0.05
N ILE A 52 8.64 -5.36 -0.35
CA ILE A 52 9.03 -3.95 -0.25
C ILE A 52 9.39 -3.57 1.20
N ASN A 53 8.65 -4.08 2.19
CA ASN A 53 8.92 -3.81 3.60
C ASN A 53 9.78 -4.88 4.30
N GLY A 54 10.32 -5.82 3.53
CA GLY A 54 11.17 -6.89 4.04
C GLY A 54 10.45 -7.88 4.97
N LEU A 55 9.10 -7.95 4.96
CA LEU A 55 8.35 -9.01 5.66
C LEU A 55 8.51 -10.36 4.97
N VAL A 56 8.74 -10.34 3.67
CA VAL A 56 9.13 -11.49 2.86
C VAL A 56 10.43 -11.13 2.17
N LEU A 57 11.43 -12.00 2.27
CA LEU A 57 12.70 -11.81 1.56
C LEU A 57 12.72 -12.67 0.29
N PRO A 58 13.30 -12.19 -0.80
CA PRO A 58 13.49 -12.98 -2.01
C PRO A 58 14.49 -14.12 -1.75
N ASN A 59 14.41 -15.18 -2.54
CA ASN A 59 15.42 -16.24 -2.54
C ASN A 59 16.65 -15.85 -3.36
N LYS A 60 16.46 -15.03 -4.41
CA LYS A 60 17.51 -14.44 -5.26
C LYS A 60 17.06 -13.08 -5.73
N GLY A 61 18.03 -12.27 -6.18
CA GLY A 61 17.81 -10.91 -6.66
C GLY A 61 17.92 -9.88 -5.57
N GLU A 62 17.69 -8.63 -5.92
CA GLU A 62 17.86 -7.48 -5.04
C GLU A 62 16.66 -6.54 -5.12
N ILE A 63 16.33 -5.92 -3.98
CA ILE A 63 15.31 -4.88 -3.87
C ILE A 63 15.99 -3.63 -3.33
N HIS A 64 15.84 -2.53 -4.06
CA HIS A 64 16.38 -1.24 -3.66
C HIS A 64 15.24 -0.27 -3.40
N ILE A 65 15.36 0.51 -2.32
CA ILE A 65 14.48 1.64 -2.00
C ILE A 65 15.37 2.89 -1.90
N ASN A 66 15.06 3.91 -2.70
CA ASN A 66 15.90 5.11 -2.83
C ASN A 66 17.38 4.76 -3.12
N GLY A 67 17.62 3.76 -3.96
CA GLY A 67 18.95 3.29 -4.35
C GLY A 67 19.68 2.44 -3.31
N LYS A 68 19.07 2.17 -2.13
CA LYS A 68 19.69 1.34 -1.07
C LYS A 68 19.08 -0.06 -1.08
N ASN A 69 19.93 -1.08 -1.06
CA ASN A 69 19.47 -2.46 -0.96
C ASN A 69 18.86 -2.71 0.42
N ILE A 70 17.60 -3.20 0.46
CA ILE A 70 16.88 -3.41 1.71
C ILE A 70 17.55 -4.44 2.63
N LEU A 71 18.32 -5.38 2.07
CA LEU A 71 19.04 -6.40 2.85
C LEU A 71 20.29 -5.83 3.55
N ALA A 72 20.78 -4.67 3.12
CA ALA A 72 21.89 -3.96 3.77
C ALA A 72 21.41 -2.96 4.85
N GLU A 73 20.08 -2.75 4.98
CA GLU A 73 19.50 -1.80 5.91
C GLU A 73 18.94 -2.51 7.15
N ASP A 74 18.75 -1.75 8.24
CA ASP A 74 17.95 -2.23 9.38
C ASP A 74 16.47 -2.33 8.98
N LEU A 75 15.97 -3.55 8.83
CA LEU A 75 14.58 -3.82 8.44
C LEU A 75 13.56 -3.26 9.44
N ILE A 76 13.93 -3.06 10.73
CA ILE A 76 13.04 -2.45 11.72
C ILE A 76 12.93 -0.95 11.41
N ALA A 77 14.05 -0.29 11.16
CA ALA A 77 14.07 1.12 10.78
C ALA A 77 13.35 1.34 9.44
N LEU A 78 13.56 0.47 8.45
CA LEU A 78 12.86 0.48 7.17
C LEU A 78 11.34 0.43 7.37
N ARG A 79 10.83 -0.55 8.13
CA ARG A 79 9.39 -0.72 8.39
C ARG A 79 8.76 0.46 9.12
N ARG A 80 9.49 1.13 10.01
CA ARG A 80 9.02 2.36 10.70
C ARG A 80 8.87 3.56 9.75
N ASN A 81 9.47 3.50 8.57
CA ASN A 81 9.43 4.54 7.54
C ASN A 81 8.50 4.19 6.35
N ILE A 82 7.86 3.04 6.38
CA ILE A 82 6.87 2.60 5.38
C ILE A 82 5.51 2.48 6.06
N GLY A 83 4.50 3.18 5.52
CA GLY A 83 3.11 2.99 5.94
C GLY A 83 2.59 1.64 5.44
N TYR A 84 1.85 0.90 6.27
CA TYR A 84 1.27 -0.37 5.86
C TYR A 84 -0.18 -0.52 6.33
N VAL A 85 -1.09 -0.64 5.39
CA VAL A 85 -2.50 -0.95 5.60
C VAL A 85 -2.73 -2.41 5.21
N ILE A 86 -2.98 -3.24 6.21
CA ILE A 86 -3.13 -4.70 6.07
C ILE A 86 -4.59 -5.01 5.77
N GLN A 87 -4.85 -6.07 5.00
CA GLN A 87 -6.18 -6.62 4.75
C GLN A 87 -6.92 -6.90 6.07
N GLY A 88 -8.22 -6.52 6.12
CA GLY A 88 -9.08 -6.81 7.28
C GLY A 88 -9.03 -5.76 8.40
N ASN A 89 -8.55 -4.53 8.15
CA ASN A 89 -8.58 -3.41 9.10
C ASN A 89 -8.02 -3.76 10.49
N ILE A 90 -6.81 -4.32 10.54
CA ILE A 90 -6.20 -4.75 11.79
C ILE A 90 -5.73 -3.53 12.58
N LEU A 91 -6.64 -2.90 13.31
CA LEU A 91 -6.32 -1.96 14.39
C LEU A 91 -5.99 -2.74 15.66
N PHE A 92 -5.20 -2.14 16.53
CA PHE A 92 -4.97 -2.68 17.85
C PHE A 92 -6.26 -2.53 18.67
N PRO A 93 -6.96 -3.63 19.02
CA PRO A 93 -8.32 -3.55 19.60
C PRO A 93 -8.34 -2.96 21.01
N HIS A 94 -7.22 -3.01 21.72
CA HIS A 94 -7.02 -2.49 23.07
C HIS A 94 -6.51 -1.04 23.11
N LEU A 95 -6.27 -0.42 21.95
CA LEU A 95 -5.85 0.96 21.82
C LEU A 95 -6.99 1.82 21.25
N THR A 96 -7.08 3.04 21.71
CA THR A 96 -7.99 4.06 21.16
C THR A 96 -7.59 4.45 19.72
N VAL A 97 -8.42 5.25 19.04
CA VAL A 97 -8.10 5.84 17.73
C VAL A 97 -6.80 6.65 17.80
N THR A 98 -6.68 7.53 18.79
CA THR A 98 -5.46 8.33 19.03
C THR A 98 -4.23 7.44 19.19
N GLU A 99 -4.30 6.44 20.04
CA GLU A 99 -3.18 5.53 20.32
C GLU A 99 -2.82 4.66 19.11
N ASN A 100 -3.80 4.21 18.33
CA ASN A 100 -3.55 3.52 17.07
C ASN A 100 -2.77 4.38 16.08
N ILE A 101 -3.19 5.65 15.89
CA ILE A 101 -2.50 6.58 14.99
C ILE A 101 -1.10 6.93 15.52
N ALA A 102 -0.98 7.17 16.82
CA ALA A 102 0.26 7.56 17.48
C ALA A 102 1.28 6.41 17.59
N TYR A 103 0.88 5.15 17.37
CA TYR A 103 1.70 3.98 17.68
C TYR A 103 3.11 4.06 17.09
N VAL A 104 3.24 4.33 15.79
CA VAL A 104 4.54 4.43 15.12
C VAL A 104 5.35 5.64 15.59
N LEU A 105 4.69 6.74 15.99
CA LEU A 105 5.33 7.94 16.51
C LEU A 105 6.01 7.67 17.86
N HIS A 106 5.34 6.89 18.74
CA HIS A 106 5.96 6.42 19.99
C HIS A 106 7.19 5.56 19.73
N LEU A 107 7.13 4.62 18.77
CA LEU A 107 8.28 3.80 18.39
C LEU A 107 9.45 4.64 17.83
N LYS A 108 9.16 5.78 17.23
CA LYS A 108 10.14 6.74 16.72
C LYS A 108 10.53 7.80 17.77
N LYS A 109 10.01 7.70 18.99
CA LYS A 109 10.31 8.60 20.13
C LYS A 109 9.98 10.08 19.88
N TYR A 110 8.89 10.36 19.19
CA TYR A 110 8.38 11.72 19.03
C TYR A 110 7.98 12.31 20.38
N SER A 111 8.05 13.64 20.54
CA SER A 111 7.58 14.32 21.74
C SER A 111 6.05 14.20 21.88
N LYS A 112 5.54 14.29 23.11
CA LYS A 112 4.10 14.26 23.38
C LYS A 112 3.36 15.34 22.58
N THR A 113 3.89 16.54 22.55
CA THR A 113 3.31 17.68 21.82
C THR A 113 3.26 17.43 20.31
N ASP A 114 4.33 16.85 19.71
CA ASP A 114 4.32 16.51 18.31
C ASP A 114 3.30 15.41 17.99
N ILE A 115 3.19 14.41 18.86
CA ILE A 115 2.21 13.31 18.69
C ILE A 115 0.79 13.89 18.69
N GLU A 116 0.42 14.74 19.66
CA GLU A 116 -0.90 15.36 19.74
C GLU A 116 -1.21 16.17 18.48
N ARG A 117 -0.27 16.98 18.01
CA ARG A 117 -0.39 17.76 16.77
C ARG A 117 -0.58 16.86 15.55
N ILE A 118 0.30 15.86 15.38
CA ILE A 118 0.25 14.95 14.22
C ILE A 118 -1.04 14.15 14.22
N VAL A 119 -1.48 13.60 15.36
CA VAL A 119 -2.73 12.85 15.43
C VAL A 119 -3.91 13.71 15.01
N THR A 120 -3.99 14.96 15.49
CA THR A 120 -5.05 15.90 15.11
C THR A 120 -5.03 16.17 13.60
N GLU A 121 -3.86 16.45 13.02
CA GLU A 121 -3.70 16.64 11.58
C GLU A 121 -4.14 15.40 10.78
N LYS A 122 -3.77 14.19 11.23
CA LYS A 122 -4.14 12.95 10.53
C LYS A 122 -5.63 12.63 10.61
N LEU A 123 -6.28 12.88 11.75
CA LEU A 123 -7.75 12.78 11.88
C LEU A 123 -8.46 13.67 10.86
N GLN A 124 -8.03 14.92 10.72
CA GLN A 124 -8.58 15.84 9.74
C GLN A 124 -8.32 15.38 8.30
N GLN A 125 -7.08 14.90 8.03
CA GLN A 125 -6.65 14.45 6.69
C GLN A 125 -7.47 13.26 6.17
N VAL A 126 -7.97 12.39 7.06
CA VAL A 126 -8.81 11.25 6.70
C VAL A 126 -10.30 11.48 6.99
N ASN A 127 -10.73 12.72 7.21
CA ASN A 127 -12.10 13.10 7.50
C ASN A 127 -12.75 12.31 8.67
N LEU A 128 -11.98 12.11 9.74
CA LEU A 128 -12.50 11.54 10.99
C LEU A 128 -12.83 12.63 11.98
N PRO A 129 -14.08 12.64 12.53
CA PRO A 129 -14.48 13.58 13.56
C PRO A 129 -13.60 13.47 14.81
N PRO A 130 -13.14 14.59 15.41
CA PRO A 130 -12.27 14.59 16.59
C PRO A 130 -12.85 13.87 17.82
N GLU A 131 -14.19 13.85 17.95
CA GLU A 131 -14.90 13.14 19.02
C GLU A 131 -14.70 11.61 19.00
N LEU A 132 -14.23 11.07 17.88
CA LEU A 132 -13.88 9.65 17.79
C LEU A 132 -12.49 9.32 18.34
N ALA A 133 -11.67 10.32 18.65
CA ALA A 133 -10.26 10.16 19.05
C ALA A 133 -10.06 9.19 20.23
N ASN A 134 -10.99 9.20 21.20
CA ASN A 134 -10.94 8.35 22.39
C ASN A 134 -11.76 7.04 22.26
N ARG A 135 -12.32 6.76 21.08
CA ARG A 135 -13.06 5.52 20.83
C ARG A 135 -12.11 4.36 20.57
N PHE A 136 -12.56 3.16 20.91
CA PHE A 136 -11.89 1.91 20.58
C PHE A 136 -12.38 1.37 19.23
N PRO A 137 -11.62 0.52 18.53
CA PRO A 137 -11.99 -0.01 17.22
C PRO A 137 -13.40 -0.64 17.17
N HIS A 138 -13.81 -1.38 18.19
CA HIS A 138 -15.14 -2.02 18.24
C HIS A 138 -16.32 -1.02 18.32
N GLN A 139 -16.05 0.26 18.58
CA GLN A 139 -17.04 1.34 18.64
C GLN A 139 -17.13 2.12 17.32
N LEU A 140 -16.41 1.69 16.29
CA LEU A 140 -16.31 2.35 14.99
C LEU A 140 -16.98 1.51 13.90
N SER A 141 -17.55 2.18 12.89
CA SER A 141 -17.95 1.50 11.65
C SER A 141 -16.73 0.98 10.88
N GLY A 142 -16.93 0.04 9.95
CA GLY A 142 -15.85 -0.49 9.11
C GLY A 142 -15.11 0.60 8.33
N GLY A 143 -15.83 1.58 7.77
CA GLY A 143 -15.23 2.72 7.08
C GLY A 143 -14.42 3.63 8.02
N GLN A 144 -14.90 3.86 9.25
CA GLN A 144 -14.14 4.62 10.25
C GLN A 144 -12.86 3.87 10.67
N GLN A 145 -12.94 2.56 10.89
CA GLN A 145 -11.75 1.73 11.18
C GLN A 145 -10.72 1.81 10.04
N GLN A 146 -11.19 1.78 8.78
CA GLN A 146 -10.32 1.90 7.61
C GLN A 146 -9.61 3.27 7.58
N ARG A 147 -10.34 4.36 7.87
CA ARG A 147 -9.75 5.70 7.97
C ARG A 147 -8.67 5.78 9.06
N VAL A 148 -8.91 5.17 10.22
CA VAL A 148 -7.89 5.07 11.30
C VAL A 148 -6.66 4.29 10.81
N GLY A 149 -6.85 3.19 10.10
CA GLY A 149 -5.75 2.42 9.50
C GLY A 149 -4.91 3.23 8.52
N ILE A 150 -5.56 4.02 7.65
CA ILE A 150 -4.89 4.93 6.71
C ILE A 150 -4.16 6.06 7.48
N ALA A 151 -4.82 6.67 8.47
CA ALA A 151 -4.21 7.73 9.31
C ALA A 151 -2.97 7.20 10.04
N ARG A 152 -3.02 5.98 10.61
CA ARG A 152 -1.88 5.31 11.23
C ARG A 152 -0.74 5.10 10.25
N ALA A 153 -1.04 4.66 9.03
CA ALA A 153 -0.02 4.46 8.01
C ALA A 153 0.66 5.77 7.59
N LEU A 154 -0.07 6.88 7.62
CA LEU A 154 0.41 8.22 7.28
C LEU A 154 1.12 8.95 8.42
N ALA A 155 0.96 8.51 9.68
CA ALA A 155 1.35 9.28 10.86
C ALA A 155 2.82 9.70 10.86
N ALA A 156 3.72 8.81 10.46
CA ALA A 156 5.16 9.09 10.40
C ALA A 156 5.61 9.80 9.12
N SER A 157 4.69 10.32 8.31
CA SER A 157 4.95 10.93 7.00
C SER A 157 5.86 10.07 6.11
N PRO A 158 5.47 8.81 5.84
CA PRO A 158 6.28 7.91 5.05
C PRO A 158 6.37 8.36 3.59
N SER A 159 7.45 7.99 2.89
CA SER A 159 7.58 8.16 1.44
C SER A 159 6.86 7.08 0.64
N ILE A 160 6.56 5.95 1.27
CA ILE A 160 5.91 4.78 0.67
C ILE A 160 4.77 4.31 1.58
N ILE A 161 3.61 4.04 0.99
CA ILE A 161 2.48 3.38 1.66
C ILE A 161 2.15 2.10 0.90
N LEU A 162 2.08 0.99 1.62
CA LEU A 162 1.65 -0.31 1.11
C LEU A 162 0.23 -0.57 1.57
N MET A 163 -0.64 -1.04 0.67
CA MET A 163 -2.03 -1.37 0.96
C MET A 163 -2.37 -2.75 0.37
N ASP A 164 -2.77 -3.67 1.22
CA ASP A 164 -3.15 -5.04 0.80
C ASP A 164 -4.67 -5.19 0.92
N GLU A 165 -5.39 -5.13 -0.19
CA GLU A 165 -6.86 -5.23 -0.31
C GLU A 165 -7.62 -4.39 0.75
N PRO A 166 -7.31 -3.08 0.91
CA PRO A 166 -7.77 -2.31 2.06
C PRO A 166 -9.29 -2.13 2.09
N PHE A 167 -9.97 -2.23 0.96
CA PHE A 167 -11.41 -1.95 0.84
C PHE A 167 -12.29 -3.20 0.67
N GLY A 168 -11.71 -4.39 0.75
CA GLY A 168 -12.39 -5.66 0.45
C GLY A 168 -13.61 -5.96 1.35
N ALA A 169 -13.61 -5.50 2.60
CA ALA A 169 -14.68 -5.74 3.57
C ALA A 169 -15.74 -4.62 3.65
N LEU A 170 -15.66 -3.60 2.79
CA LEU A 170 -16.55 -2.44 2.84
C LEU A 170 -17.72 -2.57 1.85
N ASP A 171 -18.85 -1.99 2.23
CA ASP A 171 -19.97 -1.79 1.30
C ASP A 171 -19.60 -0.86 0.13
N SER A 172 -20.33 -0.93 -0.96
CA SER A 172 -20.01 -0.24 -2.21
C SER A 172 -19.97 1.29 -2.09
N ILE A 173 -20.85 1.88 -1.27
CA ILE A 173 -20.95 3.34 -1.10
C ILE A 173 -19.72 3.84 -0.32
N THR A 174 -19.46 3.23 0.83
CA THR A 174 -18.29 3.56 1.68
C THR A 174 -16.98 3.36 0.93
N ARG A 175 -16.88 2.26 0.14
CA ARG A 175 -15.72 1.97 -0.70
C ARG A 175 -15.45 3.08 -1.70
N GLN A 176 -16.47 3.49 -2.49
CA GLN A 176 -16.31 4.55 -3.48
C GLN A 176 -15.93 5.89 -2.86
N GLN A 177 -16.46 6.20 -1.67
CA GLN A 177 -16.10 7.40 -0.95
C GLN A 177 -14.63 7.37 -0.53
N LEU A 178 -14.18 6.28 0.10
CA LEU A 178 -12.79 6.12 0.53
C LEU A 178 -11.79 6.10 -0.63
N GLN A 179 -12.17 5.52 -1.77
CA GLN A 179 -11.35 5.57 -2.99
C GLN A 179 -11.12 7.02 -3.46
N ARG A 180 -12.17 7.84 -3.51
CA ARG A 180 -12.07 9.25 -3.89
C ARG A 180 -11.17 10.03 -2.92
N GLU A 181 -11.33 9.79 -1.62
CA GLU A 181 -10.53 10.45 -0.59
C GLU A 181 -9.06 10.00 -0.65
N LEU A 182 -8.78 8.72 -0.83
CA LEU A 182 -7.42 8.20 -0.98
C LEU A 182 -6.74 8.79 -2.22
N LYS A 183 -7.47 8.92 -3.33
CA LYS A 183 -6.94 9.55 -4.55
C LYS A 183 -6.62 11.02 -4.33
N ALA A 184 -7.50 11.78 -3.67
CA ALA A 184 -7.26 13.18 -3.33
C ALA A 184 -6.06 13.33 -2.38
N LEU A 185 -5.95 12.48 -1.38
CA LEU A 185 -4.82 12.42 -0.46
C LEU A 185 -3.50 12.17 -1.19
N HIS A 186 -3.47 11.21 -2.12
CA HIS A 186 -2.28 10.94 -2.94
C HIS A 186 -1.88 12.17 -3.77
N GLN A 187 -2.86 12.84 -4.40
CA GLN A 187 -2.60 14.06 -5.20
C GLN A 187 -2.04 15.21 -4.34
N GLN A 188 -2.49 15.35 -3.09
CA GLN A 188 -2.02 16.38 -2.17
C GLN A 188 -0.63 16.10 -1.60
N THR A 189 -0.33 14.84 -1.32
CA THR A 189 0.90 14.45 -0.60
C THR A 189 2.04 14.04 -1.53
N GLY A 190 1.73 13.55 -2.73
CA GLY A 190 2.71 12.96 -3.64
C GLY A 190 3.38 11.68 -3.10
N VAL A 191 2.83 11.06 -2.05
CA VAL A 191 3.38 9.82 -1.47
C VAL A 191 3.29 8.68 -2.46
N THR A 192 4.31 7.84 -2.54
CA THR A 192 4.26 6.63 -3.38
C THR A 192 3.33 5.61 -2.73
N ILE A 193 2.31 5.14 -3.45
CA ILE A 193 1.38 4.12 -2.97
C ILE A 193 1.53 2.85 -3.81
N VAL A 194 1.66 1.70 -3.14
CA VAL A 194 1.55 0.38 -3.77
C VAL A 194 0.31 -0.30 -3.20
N PHE A 195 -0.67 -0.51 -4.05
CA PHE A 195 -2.02 -0.92 -3.69
C PHE A 195 -2.37 -2.26 -4.37
N VAL A 196 -2.60 -3.29 -3.59
CA VAL A 196 -3.04 -4.60 -4.09
C VAL A 196 -4.56 -4.68 -4.03
N THR A 197 -5.17 -5.11 -5.11
CA THR A 197 -6.61 -5.38 -5.19
C THR A 197 -6.89 -6.55 -6.14
N HIS A 198 -8.08 -7.15 -6.02
CA HIS A 198 -8.64 -8.08 -6.99
C HIS A 198 -9.72 -7.44 -7.88
N ASP A 199 -10.07 -6.18 -7.63
CA ASP A 199 -11.07 -5.43 -8.38
C ASP A 199 -10.40 -4.56 -9.45
N ILE A 200 -10.65 -4.88 -10.73
CA ILE A 200 -10.10 -4.15 -11.87
C ILE A 200 -10.58 -2.70 -11.92
N THR A 201 -11.85 -2.45 -11.57
CA THR A 201 -12.42 -1.11 -11.57
C THR A 201 -11.69 -0.21 -10.56
N GLU A 202 -11.41 -0.77 -9.38
CA GLU A 202 -10.62 -0.11 -8.33
C GLU A 202 -9.21 0.19 -8.83
N ALA A 203 -8.54 -0.80 -9.43
CA ALA A 203 -7.18 -0.65 -9.94
C ALA A 203 -7.07 0.46 -11.01
N LEU A 204 -8.01 0.46 -11.96
CA LEU A 204 -8.04 1.45 -13.06
C LEU A 204 -8.47 2.85 -12.61
N THR A 205 -9.24 2.95 -11.53
CA THR A 205 -9.72 4.23 -10.98
C THR A 205 -8.67 4.94 -10.15
N LEU A 206 -7.94 4.18 -9.33
CA LEU A 206 -6.98 4.72 -8.35
C LEU A 206 -5.58 4.88 -8.94
N GLY A 207 -5.11 3.89 -9.68
CA GLY A 207 -3.72 3.84 -10.14
C GLY A 207 -3.36 4.91 -11.16
N SER A 208 -2.19 5.51 -11.00
CA SER A 208 -1.51 6.21 -12.09
C SER A 208 -0.76 5.22 -12.99
N LYS A 209 -0.37 4.07 -12.42
CA LYS A 209 0.15 2.88 -13.09
C LYS A 209 -0.55 1.63 -12.58
N VAL A 210 -0.73 0.65 -13.45
CA VAL A 210 -1.32 -0.65 -13.16
C VAL A 210 -0.34 -1.74 -13.54
N LEU A 211 -0.07 -2.64 -12.60
CA LEU A 211 0.70 -3.86 -12.80
C LEU A 211 -0.27 -5.05 -12.84
N VAL A 212 -0.35 -5.71 -13.98
CA VAL A 212 -1.10 -6.95 -14.14
C VAL A 212 -0.16 -8.12 -13.92
N LEU A 213 -0.44 -8.94 -12.90
CA LEU A 213 0.39 -10.06 -12.47
C LEU A 213 -0.35 -11.38 -12.65
N ASN A 214 0.27 -12.35 -13.29
CA ASN A 214 -0.26 -13.72 -13.40
C ASN A 214 0.83 -14.74 -13.10
N LYS A 215 0.61 -15.61 -12.12
CA LYS A 215 1.58 -16.66 -11.70
C LYS A 215 3.01 -16.11 -11.50
N GLY A 216 3.12 -14.97 -10.83
CA GLY A 216 4.40 -14.32 -10.55
C GLY A 216 5.04 -13.56 -11.72
N ILE A 217 4.43 -13.61 -12.90
CA ILE A 217 4.96 -13.00 -14.13
C ILE A 217 4.17 -11.74 -14.44
N ILE A 218 4.90 -10.65 -14.73
CA ILE A 218 4.30 -9.38 -15.21
C ILE A 218 3.70 -9.62 -16.59
N GLN A 219 2.39 -9.41 -16.71
CA GLN A 219 1.68 -9.47 -17.97
C GLN A 219 1.67 -8.13 -18.69
N GLN A 220 1.49 -7.05 -17.91
CA GLN A 220 1.58 -5.67 -18.39
C GLN A 220 1.82 -4.73 -17.22
N TYR A 221 2.61 -3.69 -17.45
CA TYR A 221 2.83 -2.58 -16.53
C TYR A 221 2.67 -1.27 -17.28
N ASP A 222 1.55 -0.58 -17.09
CA ASP A 222 1.23 0.60 -17.89
C ASP A 222 0.23 1.52 -17.18
N THR A 223 -0.19 2.59 -17.87
CA THR A 223 -1.28 3.46 -17.41
C THR A 223 -2.63 2.74 -17.51
N PRO A 224 -3.64 3.13 -16.70
CA PRO A 224 -5.00 2.57 -16.81
C PRO A 224 -5.59 2.64 -18.22
N LYS A 225 -5.29 3.72 -18.94
CA LYS A 225 -5.73 3.91 -20.34
C LYS A 225 -5.15 2.83 -21.26
N MET A 226 -3.84 2.56 -21.15
CA MET A 226 -3.17 1.56 -21.98
C MET A 226 -3.61 0.14 -21.65
N ILE A 227 -3.85 -0.17 -20.36
CA ILE A 227 -4.42 -1.48 -19.96
C ILE A 227 -5.76 -1.74 -20.63
N LYS A 228 -6.64 -0.72 -20.73
CA LYS A 228 -7.96 -0.83 -21.38
C LYS A 228 -7.89 -0.87 -22.89
N GLN A 229 -7.14 0.05 -23.50
CA GLN A 229 -7.15 0.27 -24.95
C GLN A 229 -6.18 -0.62 -25.71
N HIS A 230 -5.08 -1.01 -25.08
CA HIS A 230 -3.98 -1.79 -25.68
C HIS A 230 -3.53 -2.92 -24.73
N PRO A 231 -4.41 -3.89 -24.41
CA PRO A 231 -4.03 -5.03 -23.57
C PRO A 231 -2.94 -5.86 -24.26
N ALA A 232 -1.87 -6.16 -23.53
CA ALA A 232 -0.68 -6.84 -24.06
C ALA A 232 -0.96 -8.29 -24.49
N ASN A 233 -1.98 -8.91 -23.93
CA ASN A 233 -2.36 -10.30 -24.27
C ASN A 233 -3.84 -10.55 -23.91
N GLU A 234 -4.33 -11.74 -24.24
CA GLU A 234 -5.73 -12.14 -23.98
C GLU A 234 -6.07 -12.18 -22.49
N PHE A 235 -5.12 -12.55 -21.61
CA PHE A 235 -5.34 -12.53 -20.17
C PHE A 235 -5.63 -11.10 -19.65
N VAL A 236 -4.81 -10.14 -20.06
CA VAL A 236 -5.02 -8.72 -19.68
C VAL A 236 -6.35 -8.21 -20.23
N LYS A 237 -6.68 -8.56 -21.48
CA LYS A 237 -7.95 -8.16 -22.13
C LYS A 237 -9.17 -8.71 -21.37
N GLN A 238 -9.15 -9.99 -20.99
CA GLN A 238 -10.23 -10.61 -20.22
C GLN A 238 -10.37 -10.00 -18.82
N LEU A 239 -9.26 -9.60 -18.20
CA LEU A 239 -9.27 -8.97 -16.88
C LEU A 239 -9.78 -7.52 -16.95
N ALA A 240 -9.53 -6.81 -18.06
CA ALA A 240 -9.86 -5.38 -18.21
C ALA A 240 -11.30 -5.12 -18.72
N ASN A 241 -12.01 -6.15 -19.15
CA ASN A 241 -13.42 -6.11 -19.58
C ASN A 241 -14.37 -6.44 -18.42
#